data_ea6636b810d0c9e86255816b28aecd21
#
_entry.id   ea6636b810d0c9e86255816b28aecd21
#
_cell.length_a   1.000
_cell.length_b   1.000
_cell.length_c   1.000
_cell.angle_alpha   90.00
_cell.angle_beta   90.00
_cell.angle_gamma   90.00
#
_symmetry.space_group_name_H-M   'P 1'
#
loop_
_entity.id
_entity.type
_entity.pdbx_description
1 polymer ?
#
loop_
_entity_poly.entity_id
_entity_poly.type
_entity_poly.pdbx_seq_one_letter_code
_entity_poly.pdbx_strand_id
1 'polypeptide(L)'
;MDEIIRAVSKDGFVKISVVTARDAVQRANAIHHCSPTAIAALGRSLCAASMLGDLLKEENGTLTLRISGGGGLGGIIAVSDSEGNVRGMVSNPAFDLPTRPDGKLDVGGAVGKDGMFTVSRDIGLREPYVGSTELVSGEIA
;
A
#
# COMPACT_ATOMS: atom_id res chain seq x y z
N MET A 1 12.23 -14.52 -4.26
CA MET A 1 12.13 -14.02 -2.87
C MET A 1 11.99 -12.52 -2.90
N ASP A 2 11.02 -11.99 -2.18
CA ASP A 2 10.86 -10.55 -2.06
C ASP A 2 11.91 -9.96 -1.12
N GLU A 3 12.32 -8.72 -1.40
CA GLU A 3 13.38 -8.04 -0.63
C GLU A 3 13.17 -6.53 -0.61
N ILE A 4 13.76 -5.89 0.40
CA ILE A 4 13.87 -4.43 0.50
C ILE A 4 15.34 -4.05 0.40
N ILE A 5 15.66 -3.15 -0.52
CA ILE A 5 17.00 -2.59 -0.70
C ILE A 5 16.96 -1.13 -0.30
N ARG A 6 17.92 -0.72 0.53
CA ARG A 6 18.11 0.67 0.96
C ARG A 6 19.44 1.20 0.46
N ALA A 7 19.42 2.42 -0.02
CA ALA A 7 20.62 3.13 -0.41
C ALA A 7 20.60 4.56 0.12
N VAL A 8 21.78 5.10 0.34
CA VAL A 8 21.99 6.50 0.75
C VAL A 8 23.06 7.09 -0.15
N SER A 9 22.86 8.29 -0.65
CA SER A 9 23.86 9.01 -1.44
C SER A 9 25.13 9.27 -0.59
N LYS A 10 26.29 9.42 -1.24
CA LYS A 10 27.56 9.66 -0.54
C LYS A 10 27.52 10.91 0.36
N ASP A 11 26.78 11.92 -0.05
CA ASP A 11 26.59 13.16 0.71
C ASP A 11 25.50 13.06 1.79
N GLY A 12 24.78 11.95 1.87
CA GLY A 12 23.72 11.70 2.85
C GLY A 12 22.40 12.42 2.61
N PHE A 13 22.26 13.17 1.52
CA PHE A 13 21.05 13.96 1.25
C PHE A 13 19.90 13.16 0.64
N VAL A 14 20.19 12.04 0.00
CA VAL A 14 19.17 11.21 -0.67
C VAL A 14 19.14 9.82 -0.07
N LYS A 15 17.98 9.40 0.38
CA LYS A 15 17.68 8.00 0.76
C LYS A 15 16.75 7.39 -0.28
N ILE A 16 17.04 6.16 -0.66
CA ILE A 16 16.26 5.39 -1.61
C ILE A 16 15.87 4.07 -0.97
N SER A 17 14.61 3.70 -1.07
CA SER A 17 14.12 2.36 -0.74
C SER A 17 13.47 1.75 -1.97
N VAL A 18 13.82 0.51 -2.26
CA VAL A 18 13.24 -0.28 -3.34
C VAL A 18 12.74 -1.57 -2.76
N VAL A 19 11.51 -1.96 -3.11
CA VAL A 19 10.90 -3.21 -2.68
C VAL A 19 10.53 -4.05 -3.88
N THR A 20 10.82 -5.35 -3.83
CA THR A 20 10.20 -6.36 -4.68
C THR A 20 9.10 -7.05 -3.88
N ALA A 21 7.92 -7.24 -4.47
CA ALA A 21 6.76 -7.74 -3.75
C ALA A 21 5.96 -8.78 -4.56
N ARG A 22 6.64 -9.50 -5.45
CA ARG A 22 5.99 -10.47 -6.32
C ARG A 22 5.33 -11.58 -5.52
N ASP A 23 6.06 -12.16 -4.59
CA ASP A 23 5.60 -13.31 -3.80
C ASP A 23 4.49 -12.89 -2.83
N ALA A 24 4.65 -11.73 -2.18
CA ALA A 24 3.63 -11.15 -1.30
C ALA A 24 2.32 -10.86 -2.05
N VAL A 25 2.40 -10.25 -3.24
CA VAL A 25 1.23 -9.93 -4.06
C VAL A 25 0.57 -11.19 -4.61
N GLN A 26 1.34 -12.19 -5.06
CA GLN A 26 0.80 -13.48 -5.48
C GLN A 26 0.07 -14.18 -4.33
N ARG A 27 0.65 -14.14 -3.13
CA ARG A 27 0.01 -14.71 -1.93
C ARG A 27 -1.29 -14.00 -1.58
N ALA A 28 -1.30 -12.66 -1.62
CA ALA A 28 -2.51 -11.88 -1.40
C ALA A 28 -3.59 -12.22 -2.42
N ASN A 29 -3.23 -12.34 -3.70
CA ASN A 29 -4.17 -12.72 -4.74
C ASN A 29 -4.73 -14.14 -4.56
N ALA A 30 -3.89 -15.09 -4.15
CA ALA A 30 -4.33 -16.46 -3.86
C ALA A 30 -5.33 -16.53 -2.70
N ILE A 31 -5.23 -15.62 -1.74
CA ILE A 31 -6.13 -15.54 -0.58
C ILE A 31 -7.43 -14.81 -0.93
N HIS A 32 -7.33 -13.66 -1.59
CA HIS A 32 -8.46 -12.74 -1.78
C HIS A 32 -9.16 -12.89 -3.13
N HIS A 33 -8.58 -13.62 -4.08
CA HIS A 33 -9.12 -13.82 -5.44
C HIS A 33 -9.49 -12.49 -6.12
N CYS A 34 -8.54 -11.56 -6.12
CA CYS A 34 -8.74 -10.22 -6.64
C CYS A 34 -8.89 -10.20 -8.17
N SER A 35 -9.67 -9.23 -8.67
CA SER A 35 -9.62 -8.82 -10.08
C SER A 35 -8.24 -8.24 -10.44
N PRO A 36 -7.89 -8.14 -11.73
CA PRO A 36 -6.65 -7.49 -12.15
C PRO A 36 -6.45 -6.08 -11.58
N THR A 37 -7.51 -5.26 -11.60
CA THR A 37 -7.46 -3.90 -11.07
C THR A 37 -7.33 -3.89 -9.55
N ALA A 38 -8.05 -4.77 -8.86
CA ALA A 38 -8.00 -4.88 -7.40
C ALA A 38 -6.63 -5.33 -6.89
N ILE A 39 -6.02 -6.33 -7.54
CA ILE A 39 -4.69 -6.79 -7.12
C ILE A 39 -3.59 -5.76 -7.43
N ALA A 40 -3.72 -4.99 -8.51
CA ALA A 40 -2.81 -3.90 -8.80
C ALA A 40 -2.87 -2.82 -7.69
N ALA A 41 -4.08 -2.41 -7.29
CA ALA A 41 -4.27 -1.46 -6.20
C ALA A 41 -3.74 -1.99 -4.86
N LEU A 42 -4.09 -3.22 -4.51
CA LEU A 42 -3.62 -3.85 -3.27
C LEU A 42 -2.10 -4.03 -3.28
N GLY A 43 -1.51 -4.49 -4.38
CA GLY A 43 -0.07 -4.69 -4.52
C GLY A 43 0.72 -3.39 -4.32
N ARG A 44 0.28 -2.30 -4.94
CA ARG A 44 0.89 -0.97 -4.73
C ARG A 44 0.81 -0.54 -3.26
N SER A 45 -0.33 -0.78 -2.61
CA SER A 45 -0.52 -0.48 -1.19
C SER A 45 0.37 -1.33 -0.28
N LEU A 46 0.56 -2.60 -0.60
CA LEU A 46 1.48 -3.50 0.12
C LEU A 46 2.94 -3.03 -0.03
N CYS A 47 3.36 -2.64 -1.22
CA CYS A 47 4.69 -2.08 -1.45
C CYS A 47 4.91 -0.80 -0.62
N ALA A 48 3.96 0.12 -0.65
CA ALA A 48 4.03 1.35 0.13
C ALA A 48 4.09 1.06 1.64
N ALA A 49 3.24 0.18 2.15
CA ALA A 49 3.24 -0.22 3.56
C ALA A 49 4.57 -0.86 3.97
N SER A 50 5.13 -1.75 3.14
CA SER A 50 6.42 -2.39 3.40
C SER A 50 7.56 -1.37 3.53
N MET A 51 7.66 -0.46 2.58
CA MET A 51 8.69 0.59 2.61
C MET A 51 8.54 1.53 3.82
N LEU A 52 7.32 1.88 4.19
CA LEU A 52 7.06 2.73 5.35
C LEU A 52 7.27 1.99 6.67
N GLY A 53 6.88 0.72 6.75
CA GLY A 53 7.11 -0.13 7.93
C GLY A 53 8.60 -0.33 8.20
N ASP A 54 9.37 -0.55 7.16
CA ASP A 54 10.83 -0.70 7.23
C ASP A 54 11.56 0.56 7.79
N LEU A 55 10.89 1.72 7.81
CA LEU A 55 11.40 2.94 8.43
C LEU A 55 11.11 3.02 9.94
N LEU A 56 10.30 2.13 10.51
CA LEU A 56 10.04 2.09 11.94
C LEU A 56 11.31 1.68 12.67
N LYS A 57 11.59 2.35 13.78
CA LYS A 57 12.76 2.08 14.62
C LYS A 57 12.47 1.11 15.76
N GLU A 58 11.21 1.00 16.12
CA GLU A 58 10.71 0.17 17.22
C GLU A 58 10.49 -1.27 16.73
N GLU A 59 11.14 -2.25 17.37
CA GLU A 59 11.08 -3.68 16.97
C GLU A 59 9.66 -4.24 16.88
N ASN A 60 8.76 -3.78 17.74
CA ASN A 60 7.36 -4.20 17.74
C ASN A 60 6.43 -3.16 17.11
N GLY A 61 7.00 -2.19 16.38
CA GLY A 61 6.22 -1.18 15.70
C GLY A 61 5.39 -1.76 14.56
N THR A 62 4.20 -1.23 14.38
CA THR A 62 3.34 -1.54 13.25
C THR A 62 2.85 -0.27 12.56
N LEU A 63 2.65 -0.37 11.26
CA LEU A 63 2.13 0.71 10.44
C LEU A 63 0.90 0.20 9.72
N THR A 64 -0.18 0.98 9.77
CA THR A 64 -1.40 0.72 9.01
C THR A 64 -1.64 1.83 8.02
N LEU A 65 -1.79 1.46 6.77
CA LEU A 65 -2.12 2.33 5.66
C LEU A 65 -3.57 2.06 5.25
N ARG A 66 -4.37 3.12 5.13
CA ARG A 66 -5.76 3.04 4.67
C ARG A 66 -5.97 3.98 3.51
N ILE A 67 -6.61 3.50 2.47
CA ILE A 67 -7.02 4.29 1.32
C ILE A 67 -8.52 4.11 1.13
N SER A 68 -9.24 5.21 1.06
CA SER A 68 -10.66 5.24 0.79
C SER A 68 -10.95 6.37 -0.18
N GLY A 69 -11.16 6.06 -1.43
CA GLY A 69 -11.34 7.04 -2.51
C GLY A 69 -12.75 7.14 -3.06
N GLY A 70 -13.70 6.39 -2.50
CA GLY A 70 -15.09 6.39 -2.97
C GLY A 70 -15.34 5.61 -4.25
N GLY A 71 -14.33 4.94 -4.81
CA GLY A 71 -14.48 4.08 -5.99
C GLY A 71 -15.05 2.70 -5.65
N GLY A 72 -15.27 1.89 -6.69
CA GLY A 72 -15.91 0.59 -6.57
C GLY A 72 -15.12 -0.49 -5.81
N LEU A 73 -13.80 -0.33 -5.65
CA LEU A 73 -12.99 -1.21 -4.81
C LEU A 73 -13.31 -1.09 -3.32
N GLY A 74 -13.92 0.02 -2.90
CA GLY A 74 -14.10 0.34 -1.49
C GLY A 74 -12.78 0.72 -0.83
N GLY A 75 -12.63 0.38 0.46
CA GLY A 75 -11.40 0.67 1.20
C GLY A 75 -10.29 -0.34 0.94
N ILE A 76 -9.05 0.12 1.00
CA ILE A 76 -7.85 -0.71 1.00
C ILE A 76 -7.16 -0.52 2.34
N ILE A 77 -6.74 -1.62 2.95
CA ILE A 77 -5.95 -1.62 4.19
C ILE A 77 -4.70 -2.44 3.94
N ALA A 78 -3.55 -1.88 4.26
CA ALA A 78 -2.28 -2.58 4.28
C ALA A 78 -1.57 -2.32 5.60
N VAL A 79 -1.04 -3.37 6.19
CA VAL A 79 -0.33 -3.32 7.48
C VAL A 79 1.08 -3.85 7.29
N SER A 80 2.04 -3.18 7.87
CA SER A 80 3.44 -3.62 7.92
C SER A 80 3.96 -3.63 9.34
N ASP A 81 4.89 -4.53 9.61
CA ASP A 81 5.73 -4.48 10.81
C ASP A 81 7.04 -3.72 10.52
N SER A 82 7.90 -3.63 11.54
CA SER A 82 9.21 -2.96 11.43
C SER A 82 10.25 -3.71 10.59
N GLU A 83 9.96 -4.94 10.18
CA GLU A 83 10.80 -5.73 9.28
C GLU A 83 10.33 -5.63 7.83
N GLY A 84 9.25 -4.87 7.57
CA GLY A 84 8.67 -4.72 6.26
C GLY A 84 7.78 -5.88 5.79
N ASN A 85 7.46 -6.83 6.67
CA ASN A 85 6.48 -7.86 6.36
C ASN A 85 5.09 -7.24 6.25
N VAL A 86 4.32 -7.67 5.26
CA VAL A 86 3.04 -7.02 4.94
C VAL A 86 1.88 -7.99 4.88
N ARG A 87 0.72 -7.45 5.20
CA ARG A 87 -0.59 -8.05 4.95
C ARG A 87 -1.58 -6.96 4.58
N GLY A 88 -2.60 -7.31 3.84
CA GLY A 88 -3.60 -6.32 3.45
C GLY A 88 -4.81 -6.93 2.80
N MET A 89 -5.82 -6.11 2.61
CA MET A 89 -7.07 -6.48 1.96
C MET A 89 -7.67 -5.29 1.22
N VAL A 90 -8.54 -5.60 0.29
CA VAL A 90 -9.42 -4.65 -0.38
C VAL A 90 -10.87 -5.06 -0.11
N SER A 91 -11.74 -4.09 0.13
CA SER A 91 -13.13 -4.36 0.56
C SER A 91 -13.94 -5.09 -0.50
N ASN A 92 -13.73 -4.78 -1.78
CA ASN A 92 -14.42 -5.42 -2.89
C ASN A 92 -13.42 -5.99 -3.91
N PRO A 93 -12.80 -7.15 -3.62
CA PRO A 93 -11.72 -7.70 -4.44
C PRO A 93 -12.18 -8.13 -5.85
N ALA A 94 -13.46 -8.41 -6.04
CA ALA A 94 -14.00 -8.81 -7.33
C ALA A 94 -14.31 -7.63 -8.27
N PHE A 95 -14.33 -6.40 -7.74
CA PHE A 95 -14.61 -5.22 -8.57
C PHE A 95 -13.49 -5.01 -9.60
N ASP A 96 -13.89 -4.76 -10.83
CA ASP A 96 -12.97 -4.51 -11.93
C ASP A 96 -13.52 -3.42 -12.85
N LEU A 97 -12.65 -2.83 -13.64
CA LEU A 97 -12.98 -1.85 -14.65
C LEU A 97 -12.37 -2.27 -16.00
N PRO A 98 -12.99 -1.88 -17.12
CA PRO A 98 -12.39 -2.06 -18.44
C PRO A 98 -10.98 -1.43 -18.48
N THR A 99 -10.10 -2.07 -19.24
CA THR A 99 -8.77 -1.52 -19.51
C THR A 99 -8.90 -0.14 -20.18
N ARG A 100 -8.08 0.79 -19.75
CA ARG A 100 -8.03 2.14 -20.33
C ARG A 100 -7.64 2.10 -21.81
N PRO A 101 -7.97 3.15 -22.60
CA PRO A 101 -7.58 3.23 -24.00
C PRO A 101 -6.07 3.09 -24.25
N ASP A 102 -5.23 3.45 -23.26
CA ASP A 102 -3.77 3.31 -23.33
C ASP A 102 -3.27 1.88 -23.01
N GLY A 103 -4.18 0.93 -22.82
CA GLY A 103 -3.88 -0.47 -22.50
C GLY A 103 -3.55 -0.75 -21.03
N LYS A 104 -3.61 0.25 -20.16
CA LYS A 104 -3.33 0.10 -18.72
C LYS A 104 -4.60 -0.21 -17.92
N LEU A 105 -4.41 -0.84 -16.77
CA LEU A 105 -5.48 -1.03 -15.78
C LEU A 105 -5.92 0.33 -15.22
N ASP A 106 -7.23 0.51 -15.03
CA ASP A 106 -7.79 1.73 -14.45
C ASP A 106 -7.84 1.67 -12.92
N VAL A 107 -6.67 1.66 -12.30
CA VAL A 107 -6.54 1.63 -10.84
C VAL A 107 -7.12 2.90 -10.23
N GLY A 108 -6.82 4.04 -10.81
CA GLY A 108 -7.33 5.33 -10.32
C GLY A 108 -8.85 5.42 -10.32
N GLY A 109 -9.51 4.94 -11.37
CA GLY A 109 -10.97 4.88 -11.44
C GLY A 109 -11.57 3.90 -10.44
N ALA A 110 -10.94 2.76 -10.24
CA ALA A 110 -11.42 1.75 -9.31
C ALA A 110 -11.28 2.14 -7.83
N VAL A 111 -10.19 2.79 -7.47
CA VAL A 111 -9.95 3.33 -6.11
C VAL A 111 -10.78 4.57 -5.85
N GLY A 112 -10.88 5.46 -6.85
CA GLY A 112 -11.48 6.78 -6.70
C GLY A 112 -10.52 7.80 -6.09
N LYS A 113 -10.94 9.05 -6.05
CA LYS A 113 -10.14 10.17 -5.52
C LYS A 113 -10.87 11.02 -4.48
N ASP A 114 -12.15 10.76 -4.24
CA ASP A 114 -12.97 11.53 -3.34
C ASP A 114 -12.93 10.91 -1.93
N GLY A 115 -11.80 11.08 -1.26
CA GLY A 115 -11.59 10.51 0.06
C GLY A 115 -10.21 10.73 0.62
N MET A 116 -9.82 9.82 1.51
CA MET A 116 -8.66 10.01 2.38
C MET A 116 -7.62 8.91 2.23
N PHE A 117 -6.39 9.31 2.35
CA PHE A 117 -5.24 8.46 2.63
C PHE A 117 -4.82 8.67 4.09
N THR A 118 -4.77 7.59 4.85
CA THR A 118 -4.45 7.65 6.28
C THR A 118 -3.35 6.66 6.61
N VAL A 119 -2.36 7.11 7.36
CA VAL A 119 -1.29 6.28 7.91
C VAL A 119 -1.31 6.38 9.42
N SER A 120 -1.36 5.25 10.12
CA SER A 120 -1.19 5.20 11.55
C SER A 120 0.03 4.35 11.92
N ARG A 121 0.80 4.82 12.91
CA ARG A 121 1.95 4.11 13.46
C ARG A 121 1.69 3.79 14.92
N ASP A 122 1.68 2.53 15.26
CA ASP A 122 1.66 2.05 16.64
C ASP A 122 3.08 1.65 17.03
N ILE A 123 3.66 2.42 17.92
CA ILE A 123 5.03 2.22 18.42
C ILE A 123 5.06 1.96 19.94
N GLY A 124 3.94 1.50 20.49
CA GLY A 124 3.82 1.16 21.91
C GLY A 124 3.48 2.33 22.83
N LEU A 125 3.10 3.49 22.26
CA LEU A 125 2.59 4.62 23.04
C LEU A 125 1.10 4.42 23.37
N ARG A 126 0.59 5.25 24.29
CA ARG A 126 -0.82 5.19 24.71
C ARG A 126 -1.79 5.32 23.53
N GLU A 127 -1.44 6.17 22.58
CA GLU A 127 -2.19 6.40 21.35
C GLU A 127 -1.25 6.30 20.14
N PRO A 128 -1.70 5.72 19.01
CA PRO A 128 -0.89 5.68 17.81
C PRO A 128 -0.78 7.07 17.17
N TYR A 129 0.30 7.29 16.43
CA TYR A 129 0.42 8.44 15.55
C TYR A 129 -0.43 8.25 14.31
N VAL A 130 -1.28 9.23 14.00
CA VAL A 130 -2.16 9.19 12.82
C VAL A 130 -1.94 10.43 11.97
N GLY A 131 -1.68 10.21 10.68
CA GLY A 131 -1.65 11.26 9.67
C GLY A 131 -2.66 10.95 8.56
N SER A 132 -3.40 11.96 8.13
CA SER A 132 -4.38 11.83 7.06
C SER A 132 -4.25 12.98 6.06
N THR A 133 -4.48 12.68 4.79
CA THR A 133 -4.55 13.67 3.72
C THR A 133 -5.63 13.28 2.71
N GLU A 134 -6.16 14.25 2.02
CA GLU A 134 -7.08 14.02 0.90
C GLU A 134 -6.32 13.35 -0.27
N LEU A 135 -7.00 12.47 -0.98
CA LEU A 135 -6.45 11.85 -2.18
C LEU A 135 -6.39 12.87 -3.31
N VAL A 136 -5.22 12.97 -3.93
CA VAL A 136 -5.04 13.71 -5.18
C VAL A 136 -5.39 12.83 -6.38
N SER A 137 -5.11 11.54 -6.24
CA SER A 137 -5.35 10.52 -7.27
C SER A 137 -5.58 9.17 -6.60
N GLY A 138 -6.34 8.29 -7.24
CA GLY A 138 -6.51 6.90 -6.82
C GLY A 138 -5.47 5.94 -7.39
N GLU A 139 -4.46 6.40 -8.12
CA GLU A 139 -3.48 5.53 -8.78
C GLU A 139 -2.57 4.77 -7.81
N ILE A 140 -2.32 5.27 -6.62
CA ILE A 140 -1.41 4.67 -5.62
C ILE A 140 0.01 4.48 -6.21
N ALA A 141 0.59 5.58 -6.71
CA ALA A 141 1.91 5.56 -7.35
C ALA A 141 2.70 6.83 -6.97
#